data_2b928ffcb3afef946ec92615c8da821b
#
_entry.id   2b928ffcb3afef946ec92615c8da821b
#
_cell.length_a   1.000
_cell.length_b   1.000
_cell.length_c   1.000
_cell.angle_alpha   90.00
_cell.angle_beta   90.00
_cell.angle_gamma   90.00
#
_symmetry.space_group_name_H-M   'P 1'
#
loop_
_entity.id
_entity.type
_entity.pdbx_description
1 polymer ?
#
loop_
_entity_poly.entity_id
_entity_poly.type
_entity_poly.pdbx_seq_one_letter_code
_entity_poly.pdbx_strand_id
1 'polypeptide(L)'
;AQLPDAYAIVHPEHPDADYPFKYLAGCGVAFKLATALLETIPTEMLDLVAIGTIADMVSLTDENRIMVKVGLEILKTTERIGLQELLRISDVDPTTISEETVGFKLAPQLNALGRLDDPNPAIELLTGFDDEEAQAIALEINAKNEERKEVVQKIFDEAMTMVDLDKPVQVLAKEGWHPGVLGIVAGRIMEQISQTVVVLNIEDGLAKGSARSLESINIFHALDDHRDIFTAFGGHAGAAGMTLPEENLGRLSEILCHYVYDNDIDTSAKNTLNLDEELQLSELSLDTIKSLEKLAPFGMDNKKPVFWLHDITVTQARTMGQNGAHLKFKVKQGKDSFDVVAFNKGDLLQEFQQAQGLELAVTLSVNVWNGQTTLQLMLEDARVDGVQLFDFRSKNMALPEGLPTVEEASDTEPAVVLNTLPNSATELKEWFEGKDFQAIYFKN
;
A
#
# COMPACT_ATOMS: atom_id res chain seq x y z
N ALA A 1 -18.29 -20.50 8.49
CA ALA A 1 -18.71 -19.69 9.66
C ALA A 1 -20.12 -20.09 10.06
N GLN A 2 -20.43 -20.04 11.37
CA GLN A 2 -21.78 -20.28 11.86
C GLN A 2 -22.65 -19.06 11.54
N LEU A 3 -23.80 -19.28 10.87
CA LEU A 3 -24.74 -18.21 10.56
C LEU A 3 -25.39 -17.68 11.86
N PRO A 4 -25.60 -16.35 11.98
CA PRO A 4 -26.31 -15.78 13.12
C PRO A 4 -27.80 -16.19 13.12
N ASP A 5 -28.39 -16.26 14.30
CA ASP A 5 -29.85 -16.47 14.47
C ASP A 5 -30.56 -15.13 14.22
N ALA A 6 -30.80 -14.82 12.95
CA ALA A 6 -31.41 -13.57 12.49
C ALA A 6 -32.71 -13.85 11.73
N TYR A 7 -33.63 -12.87 11.71
CA TYR A 7 -34.89 -12.97 10.97
C TYR A 7 -34.67 -13.22 9.46
N ALA A 8 -33.66 -12.59 8.88
CA ALA A 8 -33.21 -12.80 7.51
C ALA A 8 -31.73 -12.45 7.37
N ILE A 9 -31.03 -13.15 6.48
CA ILE A 9 -29.64 -12.90 6.15
C ILE A 9 -29.55 -12.63 4.66
N VAL A 10 -29.09 -11.42 4.29
CA VAL A 10 -28.86 -11.01 2.90
C VAL A 10 -27.36 -10.91 2.70
N HIS A 11 -26.79 -11.89 2.03
CA HIS A 11 -25.35 -11.96 1.72
C HIS A 11 -25.12 -12.73 0.42
N PRO A 12 -24.28 -12.22 -0.50
CA PRO A 12 -24.06 -12.88 -1.80
C PRO A 12 -23.39 -14.26 -1.66
N GLU A 13 -22.63 -14.50 -0.60
CA GLU A 13 -21.99 -15.80 -0.30
C GLU A 13 -22.78 -16.69 0.65
N HIS A 14 -24.05 -16.34 0.95
CA HIS A 14 -24.89 -17.24 1.76
C HIS A 14 -24.96 -18.62 1.09
N PRO A 15 -24.85 -19.75 1.84
CA PRO A 15 -24.82 -21.10 1.24
C PRO A 15 -25.97 -21.40 0.28
N ASP A 16 -27.16 -20.85 0.55
CA ASP A 16 -28.37 -21.02 -0.27
C ASP A 16 -28.55 -19.88 -1.30
N ALA A 17 -27.58 -18.94 -1.43
CA ALA A 17 -27.69 -17.83 -2.37
C ALA A 17 -27.19 -18.21 -3.77
N ASP A 18 -28.01 -17.93 -4.77
CA ASP A 18 -27.70 -18.12 -6.20
C ASP A 18 -27.32 -16.76 -6.87
N TYR A 19 -26.80 -15.82 -6.07
CA TYR A 19 -26.39 -14.52 -6.59
C TYR A 19 -25.07 -14.65 -7.37
N PRO A 20 -24.99 -14.18 -8.63
CA PRO A 20 -23.86 -14.49 -9.50
C PRO A 20 -22.56 -13.77 -9.08
N PHE A 21 -22.66 -12.55 -8.55
CA PHE A 21 -21.49 -11.76 -8.14
C PHE A 21 -21.30 -11.80 -6.62
N LYS A 22 -20.23 -12.46 -6.16
CA LYS A 22 -20.00 -12.75 -4.73
C LYS A 22 -19.27 -11.64 -3.97
N TYR A 23 -18.68 -10.65 -4.67
CA TYR A 23 -17.74 -9.68 -4.11
C TYR A 23 -18.35 -8.33 -3.79
N LEU A 24 -19.66 -8.24 -3.57
CA LEU A 24 -20.28 -6.98 -3.15
C LEU A 24 -19.77 -6.55 -1.76
N ALA A 25 -19.37 -5.28 -1.64
CA ALA A 25 -19.18 -4.66 -0.33
C ALA A 25 -20.49 -4.58 0.45
N GLY A 26 -20.44 -4.45 1.78
CA GLY A 26 -21.63 -4.34 2.62
C GLY A 26 -22.58 -3.21 2.18
N CYS A 27 -22.04 -2.05 1.77
CA CYS A 27 -22.83 -0.95 1.21
C CYS A 27 -23.50 -1.33 -0.14
N GLY A 28 -22.84 -2.14 -0.97
CA GLY A 28 -23.40 -2.67 -2.21
C GLY A 28 -24.57 -3.63 -1.94
N VAL A 29 -24.46 -4.50 -0.93
CA VAL A 29 -25.57 -5.37 -0.49
C VAL A 29 -26.74 -4.52 0.02
N ALA A 30 -26.47 -3.50 0.84
CA ALA A 30 -27.50 -2.56 1.32
C ALA A 30 -28.20 -1.82 0.17
N PHE A 31 -27.43 -1.39 -0.84
CA PHE A 31 -27.97 -0.75 -2.04
C PHE A 31 -28.89 -1.70 -2.84
N LYS A 32 -28.51 -2.96 -2.99
CA LYS A 32 -29.38 -3.97 -3.66
C LYS A 32 -30.66 -4.21 -2.88
N LEU A 33 -30.58 -4.28 -1.56
CA LEU A 33 -31.76 -4.39 -0.69
C LEU A 33 -32.67 -3.14 -0.82
N ALA A 34 -32.09 -1.95 -0.79
CA ALA A 34 -32.83 -0.71 -0.99
C ALA A 34 -33.52 -0.68 -2.36
N THR A 35 -32.84 -1.09 -3.43
CA THR A 35 -33.41 -1.21 -4.78
C THR A 35 -34.62 -2.14 -4.80
N ALA A 36 -34.54 -3.28 -4.11
CA ALA A 36 -35.65 -4.22 -4.04
C ALA A 36 -36.85 -3.69 -3.25
N LEU A 37 -36.59 -2.99 -2.13
CA LEU A 37 -37.65 -2.42 -1.29
C LEU A 37 -38.34 -1.20 -1.92
N LEU A 38 -37.59 -0.40 -2.67
CA LEU A 38 -38.11 0.81 -3.34
C LEU A 38 -38.69 0.48 -4.71
N GLU A 39 -38.50 -0.73 -5.23
CA GLU A 39 -38.88 -1.14 -6.59
C GLU A 39 -38.28 -0.25 -7.70
N THR A 40 -37.23 0.49 -7.36
CA THR A 40 -36.49 1.39 -8.26
C THR A 40 -35.04 1.51 -7.83
N ILE A 41 -34.16 1.85 -8.75
CA ILE A 41 -32.72 2.04 -8.45
C ILE A 41 -32.53 3.42 -7.83
N PRO A 42 -32.17 3.52 -6.53
CA PRO A 42 -31.91 4.81 -5.87
C PRO A 42 -30.53 5.37 -6.27
N THR A 43 -30.43 5.90 -7.49
CA THR A 43 -29.17 6.34 -8.09
C THR A 43 -28.45 7.40 -7.26
N GLU A 44 -29.16 8.23 -6.52
CA GLU A 44 -28.65 9.26 -5.61
C GLU A 44 -27.84 8.68 -4.42
N MET A 45 -27.95 7.38 -4.18
CA MET A 45 -27.17 6.68 -3.13
C MET A 45 -25.85 6.08 -3.65
N LEU A 46 -25.60 6.15 -4.95
CA LEU A 46 -24.41 5.55 -5.54
C LEU A 46 -23.12 6.28 -5.16
N ASP A 47 -23.18 7.55 -4.75
CA ASP A 47 -22.07 8.28 -4.18
C ASP A 47 -21.54 7.58 -2.90
N LEU A 48 -22.45 7.21 -1.98
CA LEU A 48 -22.10 6.46 -0.76
C LEU A 48 -21.63 5.05 -1.06
N VAL A 49 -22.25 4.38 -2.05
CA VAL A 49 -21.81 3.04 -2.49
C VAL A 49 -20.40 3.09 -3.06
N ALA A 50 -20.06 4.11 -3.86
CA ALA A 50 -18.73 4.27 -4.39
C ALA A 50 -17.70 4.46 -3.29
N ILE A 51 -17.97 5.34 -2.31
CA ILE A 51 -17.08 5.56 -1.16
C ILE A 51 -16.88 4.27 -0.38
N GLY A 52 -17.96 3.58 -0.02
CA GLY A 52 -17.88 2.37 0.79
C GLY A 52 -17.21 1.20 0.05
N THR A 53 -17.48 1.01 -1.24
CA THR A 53 -16.88 -0.07 -2.05
C THR A 53 -15.37 0.13 -2.22
N ILE A 54 -14.92 1.37 -2.48
CA ILE A 54 -13.49 1.69 -2.58
C ILE A 54 -12.80 1.53 -1.22
N ALA A 55 -13.45 2.03 -0.15
CA ALA A 55 -12.90 1.98 1.21
C ALA A 55 -12.73 0.55 1.74
N ASP A 56 -13.61 -0.36 1.33
CA ASP A 56 -13.61 -1.78 1.73
C ASP A 56 -12.58 -2.62 0.95
N MET A 57 -12.01 -2.05 -0.13
CA MET A 57 -11.00 -2.70 -0.99
C MET A 57 -11.47 -4.05 -1.57
N VAL A 58 -12.75 -4.20 -1.84
CA VAL A 58 -13.29 -5.36 -2.54
C VAL A 58 -12.98 -5.31 -4.04
N SER A 59 -13.12 -6.45 -4.72
CA SER A 59 -12.90 -6.55 -6.18
C SER A 59 -13.65 -5.45 -6.95
N LEU A 60 -12.92 -4.65 -7.71
CA LEU A 60 -13.46 -3.54 -8.50
C LEU A 60 -13.74 -3.97 -9.94
N THR A 61 -14.47 -5.09 -10.04
CA THR A 61 -14.93 -5.69 -11.28
C THR A 61 -16.45 -5.75 -11.33
N ASP A 62 -17.02 -6.12 -12.46
CA ASP A 62 -18.44 -6.36 -12.68
C ASP A 62 -19.35 -5.29 -12.03
N GLU A 63 -20.28 -5.66 -11.16
CA GLU A 63 -21.25 -4.75 -10.54
C GLU A 63 -20.59 -3.68 -9.67
N ASN A 64 -19.57 -4.04 -8.88
CA ASN A 64 -18.84 -3.06 -8.07
C ASN A 64 -18.22 -1.97 -8.93
N ARG A 65 -17.59 -2.34 -10.06
CA ARG A 65 -16.98 -1.38 -10.98
C ARG A 65 -18.03 -0.44 -11.60
N ILE A 66 -19.19 -0.98 -11.97
CA ILE A 66 -20.29 -0.17 -12.54
C ILE A 66 -20.82 0.80 -11.50
N MET A 67 -21.13 0.33 -10.29
CA MET A 67 -21.64 1.17 -9.21
C MET A 67 -20.64 2.25 -8.81
N VAL A 68 -19.37 1.92 -8.69
CA VAL A 68 -18.30 2.89 -8.36
C VAL A 68 -18.14 3.91 -9.48
N LYS A 69 -18.12 3.49 -10.74
CA LYS A 69 -17.98 4.40 -11.88
C LYS A 69 -19.09 5.43 -11.92
N VAL A 70 -20.34 5.00 -11.75
CA VAL A 70 -21.50 5.93 -11.72
C VAL A 70 -21.47 6.76 -10.44
N GLY A 71 -21.16 6.16 -9.30
CA GLY A 71 -21.11 6.86 -8.01
C GLY A 71 -20.04 7.95 -7.95
N LEU A 72 -18.86 7.74 -8.57
CA LEU A 72 -17.85 8.79 -8.68
C LEU A 72 -18.33 9.99 -9.51
N GLU A 73 -19.08 9.77 -10.59
CA GLU A 73 -19.66 10.87 -11.36
C GLU A 73 -20.72 11.65 -10.56
N ILE A 74 -21.53 10.94 -9.77
CA ILE A 74 -22.51 11.57 -8.87
C ILE A 74 -21.78 12.34 -7.75
N LEU A 75 -20.72 11.78 -7.19
CA LEU A 75 -19.94 12.41 -6.14
C LEU A 75 -19.32 13.75 -6.57
N LYS A 76 -18.96 13.91 -7.85
CA LYS A 76 -18.48 15.18 -8.40
C LYS A 76 -19.49 16.32 -8.31
N THR A 77 -20.77 15.98 -8.27
CA THR A 77 -21.90 16.93 -8.21
C THR A 77 -22.80 16.67 -7.01
N THR A 78 -22.28 16.05 -5.96
CA THR A 78 -23.08 15.69 -4.78
C THR A 78 -23.74 16.91 -4.14
N GLU A 79 -25.00 16.76 -3.79
CA GLU A 79 -25.78 17.76 -3.04
C GLU A 79 -25.77 17.45 -1.53
N ARG A 80 -25.08 16.38 -1.08
CA ARG A 80 -24.94 16.04 0.33
C ARG A 80 -24.02 17.05 1.00
N ILE A 81 -24.60 17.84 1.91
CA ILE A 81 -23.90 18.89 2.65
C ILE A 81 -22.65 18.34 3.33
N GLY A 82 -22.77 17.21 4.02
CA GLY A 82 -21.63 16.60 4.72
C GLY A 82 -20.50 16.17 3.79
N LEU A 83 -20.78 15.66 2.59
CA LEU A 83 -19.76 15.33 1.61
C LEU A 83 -19.10 16.58 1.02
N GLN A 84 -19.87 17.63 0.78
CA GLN A 84 -19.33 18.92 0.32
C GLN A 84 -18.37 19.51 1.35
N GLU A 85 -18.72 19.48 2.63
CA GLU A 85 -17.86 19.94 3.73
C GLU A 85 -16.59 19.06 3.86
N LEU A 86 -16.72 17.72 3.75
CA LEU A 86 -15.58 16.81 3.78
C LEU A 86 -14.61 17.08 2.61
N LEU A 87 -15.11 17.30 1.41
CA LEU A 87 -14.31 17.67 0.24
C LEU A 87 -13.60 19.02 0.46
N ARG A 88 -14.32 20.01 1.00
CA ARG A 88 -13.78 21.34 1.28
C ARG A 88 -12.62 21.29 2.27
N ILE A 89 -12.75 20.60 3.40
CA ILE A 89 -11.68 20.51 4.40
C ILE A 89 -10.51 19.67 3.94
N SER A 90 -10.74 18.76 2.98
CA SER A 90 -9.71 17.91 2.37
C SER A 90 -8.95 18.58 1.24
N ASP A 91 -9.30 19.83 0.92
CA ASP A 91 -8.77 20.56 -0.25
C ASP A 91 -8.88 19.73 -1.54
N VAL A 92 -10.08 19.26 -1.82
CA VAL A 92 -10.42 18.47 -3.02
C VAL A 92 -11.32 19.27 -3.94
N ASP A 93 -10.87 19.44 -5.18
CA ASP A 93 -11.75 19.94 -6.25
C ASP A 93 -12.73 18.83 -6.65
N PRO A 94 -14.06 19.04 -6.46
CA PRO A 94 -15.05 18.02 -6.78
C PRO A 94 -14.97 17.52 -8.23
N THR A 95 -14.56 18.35 -9.18
CA THR A 95 -14.47 17.99 -10.60
C THR A 95 -13.38 16.97 -10.89
N THR A 96 -12.40 16.81 -9.99
CA THR A 96 -11.25 15.93 -10.13
C THR A 96 -11.33 14.65 -9.30
N ILE A 97 -12.48 14.39 -8.66
CA ILE A 97 -12.67 13.21 -7.81
C ILE A 97 -12.46 11.93 -8.62
N SER A 98 -11.64 11.06 -8.09
CA SER A 98 -11.33 9.72 -8.60
C SER A 98 -11.36 8.69 -7.47
N GLU A 99 -11.17 7.42 -7.81
CA GLU A 99 -10.98 6.34 -6.85
C GLU A 99 -9.82 6.61 -5.88
N GLU A 100 -8.73 7.21 -6.37
CA GLU A 100 -7.59 7.61 -5.54
C GLU A 100 -7.99 8.69 -4.51
N THR A 101 -8.81 9.66 -4.93
CA THR A 101 -9.34 10.69 -4.02
C THR A 101 -10.14 10.05 -2.89
N VAL A 102 -11.01 9.11 -3.21
CA VAL A 102 -11.81 8.39 -2.22
C VAL A 102 -10.91 7.55 -1.31
N GLY A 103 -10.04 6.73 -1.88
CA GLY A 103 -9.20 5.79 -1.14
C GLY A 103 -8.17 6.45 -0.22
N PHE A 104 -7.58 7.58 -0.65
CA PHE A 104 -6.48 8.21 0.09
C PHE A 104 -6.87 9.48 0.86
N LYS A 105 -7.99 10.14 0.50
CA LYS A 105 -8.41 11.36 1.19
C LYS A 105 -9.71 11.19 1.98
N LEU A 106 -10.80 10.69 1.38
CA LEU A 106 -12.12 10.66 2.01
C LEU A 106 -12.29 9.47 2.96
N ALA A 107 -12.04 8.25 2.49
CA ALA A 107 -12.22 7.03 3.29
C ALA A 107 -11.35 7.00 4.56
N PRO A 108 -10.07 7.40 4.55
CA PRO A 108 -9.26 7.45 5.77
C PRO A 108 -9.79 8.43 6.82
N GLN A 109 -10.43 9.54 6.41
CA GLN A 109 -11.05 10.50 7.33
C GLN A 109 -12.29 9.90 7.97
N LEU A 110 -13.23 9.40 7.18
CA LEU A 110 -14.45 8.75 7.68
C LEU A 110 -14.14 7.58 8.62
N ASN A 111 -13.13 6.77 8.26
CA ASN A 111 -12.70 5.62 9.06
C ASN A 111 -11.96 6.01 10.36
N ALA A 112 -11.45 7.24 10.49
CA ALA A 112 -10.66 7.65 11.65
C ALA A 112 -11.48 7.63 12.94
N LEU A 113 -12.74 8.06 12.88
CA LEU A 113 -13.66 8.01 14.04
C LEU A 113 -13.82 6.58 14.56
N GLY A 114 -14.25 5.65 13.72
CA GLY A 114 -14.47 4.26 14.15
C GLY A 114 -13.21 3.49 14.59
N ARG A 115 -12.01 4.08 14.39
CA ARG A 115 -10.75 3.52 14.88
C ARG A 115 -10.35 4.06 16.24
N LEU A 116 -10.64 5.31 16.55
CA LEU A 116 -10.21 5.99 17.77
C LEU A 116 -11.37 6.29 18.71
N ASP A 117 -12.62 6.35 18.20
CA ASP A 117 -13.79 6.81 18.95
C ASP A 117 -15.09 6.20 18.36
N ASP A 118 -16.21 6.88 18.56
CA ASP A 118 -17.53 6.51 18.06
C ASP A 118 -17.65 6.83 16.54
N PRO A 119 -18.09 5.90 15.69
CA PRO A 119 -18.32 6.14 14.27
C PRO A 119 -19.59 6.93 13.94
N ASN A 120 -20.52 7.12 14.90
CA ASN A 120 -21.81 7.75 14.64
C ASN A 120 -21.75 9.14 14.01
N PRO A 121 -20.82 10.05 14.39
CA PRO A 121 -20.71 11.35 13.73
C PRO A 121 -20.44 11.26 12.22
N ALA A 122 -19.73 10.21 11.76
CA ALA A 122 -19.55 10.00 10.33
C ALA A 122 -20.88 9.66 9.61
N ILE A 123 -21.77 8.91 10.27
CA ILE A 123 -23.12 8.61 9.75
C ILE A 123 -23.96 9.89 9.71
N GLU A 124 -23.93 10.69 10.78
CA GLU A 124 -24.63 11.97 10.86
C GLU A 124 -24.16 12.93 9.77
N LEU A 125 -22.84 13.03 9.53
CA LEU A 125 -22.29 13.82 8.42
C LEU A 125 -22.84 13.38 7.08
N LEU A 126 -22.91 12.09 6.80
CA LEU A 126 -23.32 11.55 5.50
C LEU A 126 -24.85 11.64 5.27
N THR A 127 -25.65 11.77 6.34
CA THR A 127 -27.12 11.74 6.28
C THR A 127 -27.79 13.03 6.75
N GLY A 128 -27.05 13.95 7.37
CA GLY A 128 -27.56 15.22 7.87
C GLY A 128 -27.87 16.23 6.78
N PHE A 129 -28.67 17.24 7.15
CA PHE A 129 -29.15 18.30 6.28
C PHE A 129 -28.86 19.72 6.82
N ASP A 130 -28.10 19.82 7.91
CA ASP A 130 -27.76 21.10 8.55
C ASP A 130 -26.30 21.47 8.22
N ASP A 131 -26.10 22.68 7.67
CA ASP A 131 -24.78 23.16 7.25
C ASP A 131 -23.82 23.40 8.43
N GLU A 132 -24.33 23.95 9.55
CA GLU A 132 -23.48 24.26 10.72
C GLU A 132 -23.04 22.98 11.42
N GLU A 133 -23.96 22.02 11.53
CA GLU A 133 -23.67 20.69 12.11
C GLU A 133 -22.68 19.92 11.22
N ALA A 134 -22.91 19.88 9.90
CA ALA A 134 -22.02 19.23 8.96
C ALA A 134 -20.60 19.81 8.99
N GLN A 135 -20.48 21.14 9.08
CA GLN A 135 -19.18 21.80 9.21
C GLN A 135 -18.47 21.40 10.51
N ALA A 136 -19.20 21.39 11.64
CA ALA A 136 -18.64 21.02 12.93
C ALA A 136 -18.13 19.57 12.93
N ILE A 137 -18.94 18.64 12.43
CA ILE A 137 -18.58 17.21 12.34
C ILE A 137 -17.40 17.00 11.38
N ALA A 138 -17.38 17.66 10.22
CA ALA A 138 -16.28 17.54 9.27
C ALA A 138 -14.94 18.00 9.88
N LEU A 139 -14.93 19.08 10.66
CA LEU A 139 -13.75 19.54 11.38
C LEU A 139 -13.28 18.54 12.46
N GLU A 140 -14.22 17.93 13.18
CA GLU A 140 -13.93 16.88 14.16
C GLU A 140 -13.30 15.65 13.48
N ILE A 141 -13.88 15.18 12.37
CA ILE A 141 -13.35 14.06 11.57
C ILE A 141 -11.92 14.35 11.12
N ASN A 142 -11.66 15.56 10.63
CA ASN A 142 -10.31 15.95 10.22
C ASN A 142 -9.31 15.93 11.39
N ALA A 143 -9.70 16.48 12.54
CA ALA A 143 -8.88 16.45 13.75
C ALA A 143 -8.58 15.02 14.20
N LYS A 144 -9.59 14.15 14.23
CA LYS A 144 -9.42 12.71 14.55
C LYS A 144 -8.55 11.97 13.53
N ASN A 145 -8.60 12.33 12.27
CA ASN A 145 -7.72 11.74 11.26
C ASN A 145 -6.25 12.15 11.46
N GLU A 146 -5.97 13.40 11.84
CA GLU A 146 -4.62 13.83 12.19
C GLU A 146 -4.13 13.13 13.47
N GLU A 147 -4.96 13.05 14.52
CA GLU A 147 -4.66 12.27 15.73
C GLU A 147 -4.33 10.80 15.39
N ARG A 148 -5.12 10.17 14.53
CA ARG A 148 -4.86 8.80 14.06
C ARG A 148 -3.49 8.68 13.38
N LYS A 149 -3.12 9.63 12.53
CA LYS A 149 -1.81 9.62 11.84
C LYS A 149 -0.66 9.72 12.84
N GLU A 150 -0.78 10.59 13.84
CA GLU A 150 0.24 10.75 14.89
C GLU A 150 0.37 9.47 15.74
N VAL A 151 -0.77 8.88 16.15
CA VAL A 151 -0.79 7.63 16.93
C VAL A 151 -0.17 6.48 16.11
N VAL A 152 -0.53 6.34 14.83
CA VAL A 152 0.05 5.34 13.92
C VAL A 152 1.56 5.54 13.80
N GLN A 153 2.03 6.77 13.59
CA GLN A 153 3.45 7.05 13.42
C GLN A 153 4.24 6.71 14.70
N LYS A 154 3.72 7.13 15.86
CA LYS A 154 4.35 6.84 17.15
C LYS A 154 4.50 5.33 17.38
N ILE A 155 3.41 4.56 17.18
CA ILE A 155 3.44 3.11 17.39
C ILE A 155 4.37 2.45 16.37
N PHE A 156 4.36 2.91 15.11
CA PHE A 156 5.25 2.41 14.06
C PHE A 156 6.72 2.59 14.43
N ASP A 157 7.12 3.80 14.85
CA ASP A 157 8.51 4.09 15.22
C ASP A 157 8.96 3.24 16.42
N GLU A 158 8.10 3.08 17.44
CA GLU A 158 8.36 2.22 18.58
C GLU A 158 8.48 0.73 18.16
N ALA A 159 7.56 0.22 17.35
CA ALA A 159 7.53 -1.16 16.91
C ALA A 159 8.74 -1.51 16.04
N MET A 160 9.18 -0.59 15.17
CA MET A 160 10.37 -0.78 14.34
C MET A 160 11.65 -0.99 15.15
N THR A 161 11.74 -0.43 16.36
CA THR A 161 12.89 -0.72 17.25
C THR A 161 12.92 -2.14 17.82
N MET A 162 11.80 -2.87 17.71
CA MET A 162 11.63 -4.23 18.23
C MET A 162 11.76 -5.29 17.13
N VAL A 163 11.87 -4.88 15.87
CA VAL A 163 12.00 -5.80 14.73
C VAL A 163 13.31 -6.58 14.83
N ASP A 164 13.23 -7.89 14.63
CA ASP A 164 14.33 -8.83 14.58
C ASP A 164 14.33 -9.54 13.23
N LEU A 165 15.15 -9.05 12.30
CA LEU A 165 15.18 -9.54 10.91
C LEU A 165 15.68 -11.00 10.78
N ASP A 166 16.27 -11.56 11.83
CA ASP A 166 16.67 -12.98 11.85
C ASP A 166 15.48 -13.93 11.98
N LYS A 167 14.30 -13.40 12.33
CA LYS A 167 13.05 -14.16 12.40
C LYS A 167 12.24 -14.03 11.13
N PRO A 168 11.63 -15.11 10.62
CA PRO A 168 10.82 -15.06 9.40
C PRO A 168 9.47 -14.37 9.60
N VAL A 169 8.98 -14.24 10.84
CA VAL A 169 7.73 -13.57 11.21
C VAL A 169 7.95 -12.71 12.45
N GLN A 170 7.43 -11.49 12.43
CA GLN A 170 7.53 -10.57 13.55
C GLN A 170 6.29 -10.65 14.45
N VAL A 171 6.48 -10.81 15.76
CA VAL A 171 5.43 -10.67 16.78
C VAL A 171 5.85 -9.56 17.74
N LEU A 172 5.22 -8.41 17.59
CA LEU A 172 5.56 -7.17 18.28
C LEU A 172 4.42 -6.83 19.26
N ALA A 173 4.73 -6.73 20.53
CA ALA A 173 3.73 -6.49 21.56
C ALA A 173 4.23 -5.50 22.61
N LYS A 174 3.38 -4.52 22.97
CA LYS A 174 3.70 -3.51 23.99
C LYS A 174 2.43 -2.97 24.64
N GLU A 175 2.52 -2.57 25.91
CA GLU A 175 1.48 -1.84 26.62
C GLU A 175 1.27 -0.43 26.06
N GLY A 176 0.00 0.02 26.05
CA GLY A 176 -0.39 1.38 25.70
C GLY A 176 -0.50 1.67 24.21
N TRP A 177 -0.40 0.69 23.35
CA TRP A 177 -0.70 0.84 21.93
C TRP A 177 -2.20 0.81 21.67
N HIS A 178 -2.71 1.79 20.92
CA HIS A 178 -4.14 1.89 20.66
C HIS A 178 -4.63 0.76 19.71
N PRO A 179 -5.58 -0.12 20.16
CA PRO A 179 -5.98 -1.31 19.40
C PRO A 179 -6.54 -1.00 18.01
N GLY A 180 -7.25 0.11 17.85
CA GLY A 180 -7.92 0.50 16.60
C GLY A 180 -6.97 0.79 15.41
N VAL A 181 -5.68 0.99 15.67
CA VAL A 181 -4.70 1.32 14.61
C VAL A 181 -3.67 0.23 14.37
N LEU A 182 -3.63 -0.84 15.18
CA LEU A 182 -2.57 -1.87 15.09
C LEU A 182 -2.53 -2.56 13.73
N GLY A 183 -3.69 -2.75 13.09
CA GLY A 183 -3.75 -3.32 11.73
C GLY A 183 -3.13 -2.41 10.65
N ILE A 184 -3.15 -1.09 10.86
CA ILE A 184 -2.47 -0.13 9.96
C ILE A 184 -0.96 -0.21 10.19
N VAL A 185 -0.54 -0.25 11.46
CA VAL A 185 0.87 -0.36 11.82
C VAL A 185 1.46 -1.67 11.30
N ALA A 186 0.77 -2.80 11.50
CA ALA A 186 1.20 -4.11 10.99
C ALA A 186 1.39 -4.09 9.47
N GLY A 187 0.47 -3.48 8.71
CA GLY A 187 0.59 -3.33 7.26
C GLY A 187 1.81 -2.51 6.86
N ARG A 188 2.02 -1.35 7.49
CA ARG A 188 3.19 -0.49 7.19
C ARG A 188 4.52 -1.17 7.49
N ILE A 189 4.61 -1.90 8.62
CA ILE A 189 5.83 -2.64 8.97
C ILE A 189 6.06 -3.76 7.95
N MET A 190 5.02 -4.54 7.62
CA MET A 190 5.08 -5.61 6.63
C MET A 190 5.60 -5.10 5.26
N GLU A 191 5.09 -3.97 4.79
CA GLU A 191 5.54 -3.34 3.55
C GLU A 191 7.01 -2.90 3.61
N GLN A 192 7.46 -2.36 4.75
CA GLN A 192 8.82 -1.86 4.91
C GLN A 192 9.87 -2.96 5.01
N ILE A 193 9.56 -4.06 5.74
CA ILE A 193 10.53 -5.14 5.97
C ILE A 193 10.27 -6.38 5.12
N SER A 194 9.18 -6.40 4.33
CA SER A 194 8.77 -7.54 3.49
C SER A 194 8.62 -8.85 4.29
N GLN A 195 8.08 -8.78 5.51
CA GLN A 195 7.83 -9.94 6.38
C GLN A 195 6.42 -9.92 6.94
N THR A 196 5.86 -11.09 7.25
CA THR A 196 4.60 -11.21 7.99
C THR A 196 4.75 -10.64 9.40
N VAL A 197 3.77 -9.81 9.83
CA VAL A 197 3.85 -9.05 11.07
C VAL A 197 2.57 -9.18 11.89
N VAL A 198 2.72 -9.43 13.18
CA VAL A 198 1.67 -9.37 14.21
C VAL A 198 1.99 -8.22 15.15
N VAL A 199 1.04 -7.30 15.36
CA VAL A 199 1.17 -6.17 16.28
C VAL A 199 0.06 -6.23 17.33
N LEU A 200 0.43 -6.20 18.62
CA LEU A 200 -0.47 -6.44 19.72
C LEU A 200 -0.33 -5.36 20.82
N ASN A 201 -1.45 -4.91 21.38
CA ASN A 201 -1.47 -4.15 22.62
C ASN A 201 -1.63 -5.10 23.81
N ILE A 202 -0.84 -4.89 24.86
CA ILE A 202 -0.94 -5.60 26.13
C ILE A 202 -1.78 -4.75 27.09
N GLU A 203 -2.84 -5.33 27.67
CA GLU A 203 -3.69 -4.70 28.66
C GLU A 203 -4.32 -5.79 29.54
N ASP A 204 -4.25 -5.61 30.85
CA ASP A 204 -4.81 -6.54 31.87
C ASP A 204 -4.41 -8.02 31.64
N GLY A 205 -3.18 -8.28 31.26
CA GLY A 205 -2.66 -9.63 31.00
C GLY A 205 -3.15 -10.27 29.71
N LEU A 206 -3.82 -9.52 28.85
CA LEU A 206 -4.25 -9.93 27.53
C LEU A 206 -3.48 -9.15 26.44
N ALA A 207 -3.09 -9.83 25.39
CA ALA A 207 -2.56 -9.24 24.18
C ALA A 207 -3.62 -9.25 23.08
N LYS A 208 -4.00 -8.06 22.57
CA LYS A 208 -5.02 -7.90 21.53
C LYS A 208 -4.46 -7.10 20.35
N GLY A 209 -4.68 -7.59 19.13
CA GLY A 209 -4.23 -6.86 17.94
C GLY A 209 -4.52 -7.53 16.62
N SER A 210 -3.66 -7.25 15.65
CA SER A 210 -3.85 -7.65 14.26
C SER A 210 -2.55 -8.17 13.63
N ALA A 211 -2.72 -9.13 12.73
CA ALA A 211 -1.67 -9.61 11.83
C ALA A 211 -1.88 -9.10 10.41
N ARG A 212 -0.77 -8.93 9.68
CA ARG A 212 -0.72 -8.79 8.22
C ARG A 212 0.29 -9.75 7.67
N SER A 213 -0.07 -10.45 6.61
CA SER A 213 0.70 -11.55 6.06
C SER A 213 1.05 -11.35 4.60
N LEU A 214 2.27 -11.73 4.24
CA LEU A 214 2.67 -11.89 2.84
C LEU A 214 1.78 -12.95 2.17
N GLU A 215 1.62 -12.86 0.85
CA GLU A 215 0.83 -13.82 0.06
C GLU A 215 1.33 -15.27 0.19
N SER A 216 2.63 -15.46 0.43
CA SER A 216 3.25 -16.76 0.64
C SER A 216 2.83 -17.44 1.95
N ILE A 217 2.28 -16.69 2.93
CA ILE A 217 1.90 -17.21 4.25
C ILE A 217 0.40 -17.03 4.47
N ASN A 218 -0.34 -18.12 4.58
CA ASN A 218 -1.74 -18.06 4.99
C ASN A 218 -1.82 -17.98 6.53
N ILE A 219 -1.92 -16.74 7.07
CA ILE A 219 -1.91 -16.51 8.51
C ILE A 219 -3.08 -17.17 9.24
N PHE A 220 -4.23 -17.31 8.58
CA PHE A 220 -5.38 -17.99 9.16
C PHE A 220 -5.10 -19.49 9.33
N HIS A 221 -4.60 -20.17 8.30
CA HIS A 221 -4.25 -21.59 8.38
C HIS A 221 -3.11 -21.85 9.35
N ALA A 222 -2.11 -20.96 9.40
CA ALA A 222 -0.99 -21.09 10.34
C ALA A 222 -1.43 -21.12 11.81
N LEU A 223 -2.58 -20.51 12.13
CA LEU A 223 -3.07 -20.35 13.50
C LEU A 223 -4.35 -21.13 13.81
N ASP A 224 -5.06 -21.65 12.79
CA ASP A 224 -6.37 -22.30 12.97
C ASP A 224 -6.30 -23.59 13.81
N ASP A 225 -5.23 -24.36 13.68
CA ASP A 225 -4.99 -25.58 14.48
C ASP A 225 -4.54 -25.29 15.91
N HIS A 226 -4.25 -24.03 16.24
CA HIS A 226 -3.74 -23.57 17.54
C HIS A 226 -4.72 -22.65 18.27
N ARG A 227 -6.03 -22.85 18.08
CA ARG A 227 -7.08 -22.02 18.68
C ARG A 227 -7.06 -22.00 20.21
N ASP A 228 -6.43 -22.99 20.83
CA ASP A 228 -6.28 -23.14 22.28
C ASP A 228 -5.47 -22.01 22.94
N ILE A 229 -4.59 -21.30 22.19
CA ILE A 229 -3.82 -20.18 22.73
C ILE A 229 -4.59 -18.86 22.74
N PHE A 230 -5.73 -18.77 22.03
CA PHE A 230 -6.50 -17.54 21.84
C PHE A 230 -7.78 -17.52 22.68
N THR A 231 -8.16 -16.35 23.17
CA THR A 231 -9.50 -16.07 23.68
C THR A 231 -10.45 -15.64 22.57
N ALA A 232 -9.91 -15.00 21.52
CA ALA A 232 -10.63 -14.66 20.28
C ALA A 232 -9.66 -14.69 19.10
N PHE A 233 -10.09 -15.29 17.99
CA PHE A 233 -9.32 -15.38 16.77
C PHE A 233 -10.23 -15.43 15.55
N GLY A 234 -9.91 -14.67 14.50
CA GLY A 234 -10.61 -14.68 13.22
C GLY A 234 -9.87 -13.89 12.15
N GLY A 235 -10.13 -14.22 10.90
CA GLY A 235 -9.47 -13.54 9.77
C GLY A 235 -9.55 -14.33 8.47
N HIS A 236 -8.62 -14.06 7.59
CA HIS A 236 -8.43 -14.71 6.29
C HIS A 236 -6.93 -14.86 6.00
N ALA A 237 -6.56 -15.37 4.82
CA ALA A 237 -5.16 -15.64 4.47
C ALA A 237 -4.19 -14.46 4.71
N GLY A 238 -4.58 -13.24 4.33
CA GLY A 238 -3.71 -12.07 4.38
C GLY A 238 -3.79 -11.24 5.66
N ALA A 239 -4.79 -11.48 6.55
CA ALA A 239 -4.96 -10.71 7.76
C ALA A 239 -5.76 -11.47 8.82
N ALA A 240 -5.39 -11.27 10.10
CA ALA A 240 -6.13 -11.84 11.22
C ALA A 240 -6.20 -10.86 12.39
N GLY A 241 -7.34 -10.91 13.11
CA GLY A 241 -7.50 -10.27 14.41
C GLY A 241 -7.43 -11.33 15.52
N MET A 242 -6.80 -10.98 16.64
CA MET A 242 -6.62 -11.94 17.73
C MET A 242 -6.60 -11.29 19.11
N THR A 243 -6.99 -12.09 20.10
CA THR A 243 -6.79 -11.80 21.51
C THR A 243 -6.30 -13.07 22.19
N LEU A 244 -5.24 -12.99 22.99
CA LEU A 244 -4.64 -14.11 23.68
C LEU A 244 -4.07 -13.66 25.04
N PRO A 245 -3.91 -14.57 26.03
CA PRO A 245 -3.15 -14.29 27.24
C PRO A 245 -1.71 -13.86 26.90
N GLU A 246 -1.19 -12.85 27.61
CA GLU A 246 0.18 -12.34 27.40
C GLU A 246 1.23 -13.44 27.50
N GLU A 247 1.05 -14.41 28.40
CA GLU A 247 1.93 -15.56 28.59
C GLU A 247 2.08 -16.44 27.32
N ASN A 248 1.13 -16.37 26.39
CA ASN A 248 1.13 -17.11 25.11
C ASN A 248 1.87 -16.40 23.97
N LEU A 249 2.40 -15.18 24.17
CA LEU A 249 3.11 -14.43 23.13
C LEU A 249 4.32 -15.19 22.56
N GLY A 250 5.12 -15.82 23.45
CA GLY A 250 6.24 -16.65 23.03
C GLY A 250 5.80 -17.83 22.15
N ARG A 251 4.74 -18.52 22.56
CA ARG A 251 4.17 -19.66 21.81
C ARG A 251 3.59 -19.22 20.46
N LEU A 252 2.95 -18.05 20.38
CA LEU A 252 2.49 -17.48 19.11
C LEU A 252 3.64 -17.28 18.13
N SER A 253 4.75 -16.69 18.59
CA SER A 253 5.95 -16.49 17.77
C SER A 253 6.55 -17.81 17.30
N GLU A 254 6.67 -18.81 18.18
CA GLU A 254 7.16 -20.13 17.83
C GLU A 254 6.29 -20.83 16.78
N ILE A 255 4.96 -20.81 16.94
CA ILE A 255 4.01 -21.41 15.99
C ILE A 255 4.21 -20.83 14.60
N LEU A 256 4.26 -19.50 14.50
CA LEU A 256 4.39 -18.81 13.20
C LEU A 256 5.76 -19.07 12.54
N CYS A 257 6.84 -19.07 13.32
CA CYS A 257 8.17 -19.40 12.79
C CYS A 257 8.24 -20.87 12.35
N HIS A 258 7.72 -21.82 13.14
CA HIS A 258 7.66 -23.23 12.75
C HIS A 258 6.82 -23.44 11.51
N TYR A 259 5.67 -22.74 11.38
CA TYR A 259 4.85 -22.83 10.17
C TYR A 259 5.63 -22.47 8.91
N VAL A 260 6.49 -21.44 8.98
CA VAL A 260 7.34 -21.02 7.86
C VAL A 260 8.41 -22.09 7.57
N TYR A 261 9.11 -22.56 8.60
CA TYR A 261 10.20 -23.55 8.43
C TYR A 261 9.69 -24.94 8.01
N ASP A 262 8.62 -25.42 8.61
CA ASP A 262 8.07 -26.76 8.37
C ASP A 262 7.43 -26.89 6.97
N ASN A 263 7.00 -25.78 6.38
CA ASN A 263 6.46 -25.74 5.04
C ASN A 263 7.43 -25.23 3.98
N ASP A 264 8.72 -25.06 4.32
CA ASP A 264 9.76 -24.54 3.42
C ASP A 264 9.31 -23.25 2.68
N ILE A 265 8.61 -22.35 3.40
CA ILE A 265 8.09 -21.12 2.80
C ILE A 265 9.26 -20.16 2.56
N ASP A 266 9.46 -19.82 1.30
CA ASP A 266 10.43 -18.80 0.93
C ASP A 266 9.89 -17.40 1.30
N THR A 267 10.37 -16.86 2.42
CA THR A 267 10.06 -15.50 2.87
C THR A 267 10.94 -14.44 2.20
N SER A 268 11.97 -14.86 1.47
CA SER A 268 12.81 -13.97 0.65
C SER A 268 12.26 -13.76 -0.75
N ALA A 269 11.22 -14.53 -1.14
CA ALA A 269 10.58 -14.40 -2.43
C ALA A 269 10.06 -12.97 -2.60
N LYS A 270 10.71 -12.22 -3.48
CA LYS A 270 10.30 -10.86 -3.81
C LYS A 270 8.93 -10.93 -4.51
N ASN A 271 8.05 -10.01 -4.15
CA ASN A 271 6.78 -9.86 -4.85
C ASN A 271 7.03 -9.68 -6.34
N THR A 272 6.35 -10.48 -7.16
CA THR A 272 6.44 -10.35 -8.62
C THR A 272 5.59 -9.16 -9.05
N LEU A 273 6.21 -8.21 -9.75
CA LEU A 273 5.50 -7.13 -10.42
C LEU A 273 5.17 -7.55 -11.86
N ASN A 274 3.88 -7.68 -12.16
CA ASN A 274 3.43 -7.95 -13.51
C ASN A 274 3.44 -6.64 -14.32
N LEU A 275 4.04 -6.69 -15.49
CA LEU A 275 4.07 -5.60 -16.47
C LEU A 275 3.05 -5.92 -17.57
N ASP A 276 2.22 -4.94 -17.93
CA ASP A 276 1.14 -5.15 -18.89
C ASP A 276 1.64 -5.03 -20.33
N GLU A 277 2.54 -4.07 -20.60
CA GLU A 277 3.04 -3.83 -21.96
C GLU A 277 4.39 -3.07 -21.92
N GLU A 278 5.20 -3.22 -22.96
CA GLU A 278 6.36 -2.39 -23.23
C GLU A 278 5.91 -0.99 -23.69
N LEU A 279 6.64 0.05 -23.27
CA LEU A 279 6.31 1.43 -23.57
C LEU A 279 7.50 2.16 -24.21
N GLN A 280 7.26 2.81 -25.35
CA GLN A 280 8.19 3.77 -25.92
C GLN A 280 7.76 5.20 -25.59
N LEU A 281 8.71 6.07 -25.19
CA LEU A 281 8.36 7.46 -24.84
C LEU A 281 7.71 8.22 -26.01
N SER A 282 7.97 7.83 -27.24
CA SER A 282 7.36 8.42 -28.46
C SER A 282 5.86 8.13 -28.60
N GLU A 283 5.33 7.13 -27.89
CA GLU A 283 3.93 6.73 -27.91
C GLU A 283 3.10 7.47 -26.85
N LEU A 284 3.78 8.19 -25.94
CA LEU A 284 3.15 8.91 -24.87
C LEU A 284 2.53 10.23 -25.34
N SER A 285 1.25 10.34 -25.08
CA SER A 285 0.47 11.55 -25.34
C SER A 285 -0.65 11.70 -24.32
N LEU A 286 -1.25 12.87 -24.22
CA LEU A 286 -2.46 13.07 -23.41
C LEU A 286 -3.63 12.21 -23.93
N ASP A 287 -3.68 11.90 -25.21
CA ASP A 287 -4.73 11.03 -25.77
C ASP A 287 -4.50 9.55 -25.37
N THR A 288 -3.26 9.13 -25.19
CA THR A 288 -2.92 7.81 -24.63
C THR A 288 -3.51 7.69 -23.22
N ILE A 289 -3.30 8.69 -22.35
CA ILE A 289 -3.86 8.68 -21.00
C ILE A 289 -5.39 8.67 -21.03
N LYS A 290 -6.03 9.54 -21.82
CA LYS A 290 -7.50 9.54 -21.95
C LYS A 290 -8.05 8.19 -22.41
N SER A 291 -7.29 7.44 -23.17
CA SER A 291 -7.70 6.09 -23.59
C SER A 291 -7.59 5.09 -22.44
N LEU A 292 -6.55 5.20 -21.60
CA LEU A 292 -6.39 4.38 -20.39
C LEU A 292 -7.43 4.72 -19.32
N GLU A 293 -7.82 5.99 -19.20
CA GLU A 293 -8.88 6.42 -18.26
C GLU A 293 -10.22 5.74 -18.51
N LYS A 294 -10.47 5.19 -19.70
CA LYS A 294 -11.67 4.38 -19.98
C LYS A 294 -11.69 3.05 -19.19
N LEU A 295 -10.53 2.60 -18.74
CA LEU A 295 -10.38 1.41 -17.90
C LEU A 295 -10.71 1.72 -16.43
N ALA A 296 -10.69 2.99 -16.00
CA ALA A 296 -11.03 3.41 -14.65
C ALA A 296 -12.52 3.11 -14.31
N PRO A 297 -12.88 3.03 -13.01
CA PRO A 297 -12.04 3.21 -11.83
C PRO A 297 -11.07 2.04 -11.58
N PHE A 298 -9.87 2.35 -11.08
CA PHE A 298 -8.86 1.35 -10.76
C PHE A 298 -8.94 0.94 -9.28
N GLY A 299 -8.47 -0.27 -8.98
CA GLY A 299 -8.47 -0.80 -7.62
C GLY A 299 -8.20 -2.31 -7.59
N MET A 300 -8.72 -3.00 -6.58
CA MET A 300 -8.55 -4.46 -6.45
C MET A 300 -9.13 -5.16 -7.69
N ASP A 301 -8.36 -6.08 -8.26
CA ASP A 301 -8.68 -6.87 -9.47
C ASP A 301 -8.91 -6.05 -10.77
N ASN A 302 -8.78 -4.72 -10.70
CA ASN A 302 -8.73 -3.84 -11.86
C ASN A 302 -7.59 -2.82 -11.67
N LYS A 303 -6.37 -3.33 -11.64
CA LYS A 303 -5.17 -2.53 -11.38
C LYS A 303 -4.91 -1.53 -12.52
N LYS A 304 -4.29 -0.40 -12.18
CA LYS A 304 -3.79 0.55 -13.16
C LYS A 304 -2.68 -0.13 -13.98
N PRO A 305 -2.68 -0.03 -15.31
CA PRO A 305 -1.67 -0.69 -16.13
C PRO A 305 -0.26 -0.21 -15.79
N VAL A 306 0.65 -1.18 -15.64
CA VAL A 306 2.07 -0.97 -15.38
C VAL A 306 2.86 -1.25 -16.65
N PHE A 307 3.65 -0.28 -17.08
CA PHE A 307 4.40 -0.35 -18.31
C PHE A 307 5.89 -0.55 -18.06
N TRP A 308 6.51 -1.35 -18.91
CA TRP A 308 7.96 -1.52 -18.94
C TRP A 308 8.60 -0.48 -19.85
N LEU A 309 9.52 0.31 -19.30
CA LEU A 309 10.26 1.34 -20.00
C LEU A 309 11.76 1.04 -19.92
N HIS A 310 12.42 0.84 -21.04
CA HIS A 310 13.86 0.53 -21.13
C HIS A 310 14.55 1.40 -22.19
N ASP A 311 15.86 1.21 -22.38
CA ASP A 311 16.70 2.01 -23.27
C ASP A 311 16.60 3.52 -23.01
N ILE A 312 16.54 3.88 -21.74
CA ILE A 312 16.38 5.27 -21.28
C ILE A 312 17.66 5.82 -20.67
N THR A 313 17.73 7.15 -20.65
CA THR A 313 18.74 7.89 -19.90
C THR A 313 18.07 8.72 -18.81
N VAL A 314 18.52 8.56 -17.56
CA VAL A 314 18.06 9.38 -16.44
C VAL A 314 18.82 10.69 -16.42
N THR A 315 18.11 11.80 -16.23
CA THR A 315 18.67 13.14 -16.12
C THR A 315 17.93 13.94 -15.05
N GLN A 316 18.59 14.98 -14.53
CA GLN A 316 17.99 15.93 -13.58
C GLN A 316 17.38 15.26 -12.33
N ALA A 317 17.94 14.14 -11.85
CA ALA A 317 17.50 13.48 -10.64
C ALA A 317 17.74 14.37 -9.42
N ARG A 318 16.70 14.51 -8.57
CA ARG A 318 16.72 15.28 -7.34
C ARG A 318 15.69 14.76 -6.36
N THR A 319 15.93 14.98 -5.08
CA THR A 319 14.92 14.72 -4.05
C THR A 319 13.85 15.81 -4.02
N MET A 320 12.66 15.45 -3.53
CA MET A 320 11.53 16.35 -3.29
C MET A 320 10.73 15.92 -2.06
N GLY A 321 9.83 16.80 -1.62
CA GLY A 321 9.03 16.58 -0.42
C GLY A 321 9.75 16.93 0.87
N GLN A 322 9.05 16.75 1.99
CA GLN A 322 9.62 17.01 3.32
C GLN A 322 10.77 16.02 3.58
N ASN A 323 11.91 16.55 4.06
CA ASN A 323 13.14 15.78 4.31
C ASN A 323 13.71 15.04 3.09
N GLY A 324 13.32 15.39 1.85
CA GLY A 324 13.81 14.71 0.66
C GLY A 324 13.30 13.27 0.48
N ALA A 325 12.15 12.95 1.04
CA ALA A 325 11.60 11.57 1.07
C ALA A 325 11.32 10.97 -0.31
N HIS A 326 11.10 11.80 -1.32
CA HIS A 326 10.71 11.35 -2.66
C HIS A 326 11.78 11.70 -3.68
N LEU A 327 11.80 10.99 -4.81
CA LEU A 327 12.71 11.24 -5.92
C LEU A 327 11.91 11.75 -7.13
N LYS A 328 12.44 12.77 -7.81
CA LYS A 328 11.96 13.25 -9.10
C LYS A 328 13.12 13.32 -10.09
N PHE A 329 12.93 12.80 -11.28
CA PHE A 329 13.92 12.80 -12.35
C PHE A 329 13.26 12.89 -13.73
N LYS A 330 14.09 13.07 -14.77
CA LYS A 330 13.62 12.96 -16.15
C LYS A 330 14.19 11.72 -16.79
N VAL A 331 13.35 11.03 -17.55
CA VAL A 331 13.76 9.99 -18.49
C VAL A 331 13.80 10.56 -19.90
N LYS A 332 14.79 10.13 -20.68
CA LYS A 332 14.96 10.50 -22.06
C LYS A 332 15.16 9.26 -22.93
N GLN A 333 14.45 9.18 -24.05
CA GLN A 333 14.59 8.16 -25.07
C GLN A 333 14.52 8.85 -26.44
N GLY A 334 15.64 8.86 -27.18
CA GLY A 334 15.74 9.63 -28.40
C GLY A 334 15.54 11.14 -28.20
N LYS A 335 14.50 11.71 -28.81
CA LYS A 335 14.11 13.13 -28.65
C LYS A 335 13.11 13.41 -27.55
N ASP A 336 12.44 12.36 -27.07
CA ASP A 336 11.33 12.47 -26.13
C ASP A 336 11.83 12.43 -24.69
N SER A 337 11.21 13.21 -23.82
CA SER A 337 11.60 13.31 -22.41
C SER A 337 10.39 13.60 -21.53
N PHE A 338 10.25 12.85 -20.42
CA PHE A 338 9.16 12.98 -19.47
C PHE A 338 9.66 13.01 -18.02
N ASP A 339 8.91 13.68 -17.17
CA ASP A 339 9.14 13.66 -15.73
C ASP A 339 8.68 12.33 -15.13
N VAL A 340 9.49 11.78 -14.22
CA VAL A 340 9.16 10.62 -13.39
C VAL A 340 9.17 11.04 -11.94
N VAL A 341 8.15 10.62 -11.19
CA VAL A 341 8.07 10.78 -9.74
C VAL A 341 8.11 9.41 -9.08
N ALA A 342 8.96 9.27 -8.07
CA ALA A 342 9.12 8.07 -7.28
C ALA A 342 8.88 8.42 -5.80
N PHE A 343 7.75 8.00 -5.25
CA PHE A 343 7.44 8.23 -3.85
C PHE A 343 8.27 7.33 -2.94
N ASN A 344 8.73 7.88 -1.81
CA ASN A 344 9.52 7.18 -0.79
C ASN A 344 10.80 6.51 -1.32
N LYS A 345 11.42 7.12 -2.35
CA LYS A 345 12.66 6.64 -2.98
C LYS A 345 13.76 7.72 -2.99
N GLY A 346 13.67 8.71 -2.10
CA GLY A 346 14.64 9.80 -2.06
C GLY A 346 16.05 9.38 -1.69
N ASP A 347 16.18 8.29 -0.93
CA ASP A 347 17.42 7.61 -0.56
C ASP A 347 18.18 7.05 -1.76
N LEU A 348 17.49 6.68 -2.83
CA LEU A 348 18.07 6.13 -4.06
C LEU A 348 18.58 7.20 -5.05
N LEU A 349 18.67 8.47 -4.64
CA LEU A 349 19.07 9.57 -5.53
C LEU A 349 20.41 9.29 -6.24
N GLN A 350 21.39 8.81 -5.49
CA GLN A 350 22.75 8.63 -6.01
C GLN A 350 22.83 7.47 -7.00
N GLU A 351 22.13 6.39 -6.69
CA GLU A 351 21.99 5.23 -7.57
C GLU A 351 21.35 5.63 -8.89
N PHE A 352 20.25 6.38 -8.86
CA PHE A 352 19.57 6.86 -10.06
C PHE A 352 20.39 7.89 -10.86
N GLN A 353 21.29 8.64 -10.24
CA GLN A 353 22.19 9.55 -10.94
C GLN A 353 23.33 8.83 -11.67
N GLN A 354 23.74 7.69 -11.19
CA GLN A 354 24.90 6.95 -11.69
C GLN A 354 24.53 5.70 -12.52
N ALA A 355 23.30 5.16 -12.34
CA ALA A 355 22.85 3.95 -12.99
C ALA A 355 22.93 4.03 -14.52
N GLN A 356 23.41 2.95 -15.12
CA GLN A 356 23.42 2.73 -16.58
C GLN A 356 22.58 1.50 -16.91
N GLY A 357 21.86 1.51 -18.03
CA GLY A 357 20.98 0.41 -18.40
C GLY A 357 19.78 0.25 -17.45
N LEU A 358 19.28 1.38 -16.93
CA LEU A 358 18.14 1.38 -16.03
C LEU A 358 16.87 1.06 -16.80
N GLU A 359 16.08 0.15 -16.27
CA GLU A 359 14.74 -0.20 -16.71
C GLU A 359 13.74 0.19 -15.63
N LEU A 360 12.59 0.69 -16.04
CA LEU A 360 11.56 1.16 -15.12
C LEU A 360 10.23 0.44 -15.34
N ALA A 361 9.57 0.09 -14.26
CA ALA A 361 8.16 -0.19 -14.23
C ALA A 361 7.43 1.09 -13.86
N VAL A 362 6.54 1.58 -14.71
CA VAL A 362 5.87 2.87 -14.51
C VAL A 362 4.37 2.79 -14.77
N THR A 363 3.61 3.61 -14.06
CA THR A 363 2.23 3.93 -14.41
C THR A 363 2.16 5.34 -14.99
N LEU A 364 1.11 5.61 -15.78
CA LEU A 364 0.91 6.92 -16.41
C LEU A 364 0.00 7.79 -15.56
N SER A 365 0.34 9.06 -15.42
CA SER A 365 -0.43 10.04 -14.66
C SER A 365 -0.45 11.41 -15.36
N VAL A 366 -1.40 12.22 -14.97
CA VAL A 366 -1.51 13.61 -15.39
C VAL A 366 -1.13 14.51 -14.22
N ASN A 367 -0.22 15.44 -14.47
CA ASN A 367 0.10 16.50 -13.53
C ASN A 367 -0.52 17.81 -14.00
N VAL A 368 -1.37 18.42 -13.17
CA VAL A 368 -1.96 19.74 -13.42
C VAL A 368 -1.30 20.76 -12.50
N TRP A 369 -0.56 21.69 -13.08
CA TRP A 369 0.11 22.75 -12.35
C TRP A 369 -0.07 24.09 -13.05
N ASN A 370 -0.53 25.11 -12.34
CA ASN A 370 -0.81 26.45 -12.88
C ASN A 370 -1.65 26.44 -14.17
N GLY A 371 -2.66 25.56 -14.24
CA GLY A 371 -3.53 25.42 -15.42
C GLY A 371 -2.90 24.70 -16.62
N GLN A 372 -1.65 24.25 -16.49
CA GLN A 372 -1.00 23.41 -17.50
C GLN A 372 -1.14 21.94 -17.13
N THR A 373 -1.61 21.16 -18.09
CA THR A 373 -1.72 19.71 -17.98
C THR A 373 -0.55 19.05 -18.68
N THR A 374 0.24 18.28 -17.93
CA THR A 374 1.41 17.57 -18.44
C THR A 374 1.34 16.11 -18.11
N LEU A 375 1.85 15.26 -19.00
CA LEU A 375 2.03 13.85 -18.75
C LEU A 375 3.21 13.64 -17.79
N GLN A 376 3.04 12.77 -16.83
CA GLN A 376 4.03 12.37 -15.83
C GLN A 376 4.00 10.86 -15.64
N LEU A 377 5.17 10.27 -15.45
CA LEU A 377 5.31 8.86 -15.11
C LEU A 377 5.42 8.71 -13.59
N MET A 378 4.79 7.67 -13.05
CA MET A 378 4.92 7.30 -11.65
C MET A 378 5.73 6.02 -11.57
N LEU A 379 6.83 6.03 -10.84
CA LEU A 379 7.69 4.87 -10.66
C LEU A 379 7.03 3.87 -9.70
N GLU A 380 6.84 2.66 -10.17
CA GLU A 380 6.42 1.51 -9.35
C GLU A 380 7.65 0.73 -8.89
N ASP A 381 8.56 0.39 -9.82
CA ASP A 381 9.81 -0.30 -9.52
C ASP A 381 10.88 0.02 -10.57
N ALA A 382 12.12 -0.33 -10.28
CA ALA A 382 13.25 -0.16 -11.17
C ALA A 382 14.21 -1.34 -11.06
N ARG A 383 14.77 -1.74 -12.20
CA ARG A 383 15.86 -2.71 -12.22
C ARG A 383 16.98 -2.24 -13.12
N VAL A 384 18.13 -2.84 -12.95
CA VAL A 384 19.30 -2.58 -13.80
C VAL A 384 19.74 -3.89 -14.41
N ASP A 385 20.00 -3.88 -15.71
CA ASP A 385 20.60 -5.03 -16.38
C ASP A 385 22.12 -4.94 -16.30
N GLY A 386 22.76 -6.00 -15.79
CA GLY A 386 24.19 -6.08 -15.58
C GLY A 386 24.70 -5.48 -14.27
N VAL A 387 26.01 -5.55 -14.07
CA VAL A 387 26.69 -5.09 -12.84
C VAL A 387 26.77 -3.57 -12.82
N GLN A 388 26.22 -2.98 -11.77
CA GLN A 388 26.27 -1.53 -11.55
C GLN A 388 27.52 -1.15 -10.75
N LEU A 389 28.18 -0.08 -11.18
CA LEU A 389 29.35 0.48 -10.51
C LEU A 389 29.00 1.85 -9.95
N PHE A 390 28.97 1.97 -8.62
CA PHE A 390 28.66 3.20 -7.93
C PHE A 390 29.90 3.81 -7.28
N ASP A 391 30.21 5.07 -7.59
CA ASP A 391 31.38 5.77 -7.03
C ASP A 391 31.00 6.59 -5.80
N PHE A 392 31.29 6.08 -4.61
CA PHE A 392 31.05 6.70 -3.32
C PHE A 392 32.34 7.22 -2.65
N ARG A 393 33.39 7.46 -3.42
CA ARG A 393 34.66 7.98 -2.91
C ARG A 393 34.61 9.45 -2.48
N SER A 394 33.55 10.17 -2.77
CA SER A 394 33.37 11.54 -2.29
C SER A 394 33.06 11.55 -0.79
N LYS A 395 33.71 12.47 -0.05
CA LYS A 395 33.61 12.57 1.42
C LYS A 395 32.20 12.85 1.97
N ASN A 396 31.26 13.23 1.11
CA ASN A 396 29.88 13.60 1.51
C ASN A 396 28.85 12.52 1.15
N MET A 397 29.27 11.33 0.74
CA MET A 397 28.38 10.24 0.35
C MET A 397 28.36 9.15 1.43
N ALA A 398 27.16 8.81 1.92
CA ALA A 398 26.97 7.67 2.80
C ALA A 398 26.65 6.42 1.96
N LEU A 399 27.31 5.32 2.26
CA LEU A 399 26.97 4.01 1.68
C LEU A 399 25.61 3.53 2.20
N PRO A 400 24.89 2.70 1.44
CA PRO A 400 23.81 1.91 1.99
C PRO A 400 24.31 1.07 3.18
N GLU A 401 23.49 0.99 4.23
CA GLU A 401 23.86 0.22 5.43
C GLU A 401 23.85 -1.29 5.15
N GLY A 402 24.76 -2.03 5.80
CA GLY A 402 24.77 -3.48 5.78
C GLY A 402 25.44 -4.14 4.57
N LEU A 403 26.06 -3.37 3.68
CA LEU A 403 26.79 -3.96 2.53
C LEU A 403 28.09 -4.65 2.97
N PRO A 404 28.29 -5.93 2.62
CA PRO A 404 29.55 -6.63 2.89
C PRO A 404 30.69 -6.12 1.99
N THR A 405 31.91 -6.29 2.44
CA THR A 405 33.08 -6.15 1.56
C THR A 405 33.18 -7.36 0.62
N VAL A 406 33.93 -7.23 -0.48
CA VAL A 406 34.14 -8.35 -1.43
C VAL A 406 34.73 -9.59 -0.76
N GLU A 407 35.53 -9.38 0.29
CA GLU A 407 36.16 -10.47 1.06
C GLU A 407 35.19 -11.19 2.00
N GLU A 408 34.15 -10.47 2.47
CA GLU A 408 33.12 -10.96 3.38
C GLU A 408 31.91 -11.53 2.64
N ALA A 409 31.71 -11.11 1.39
CA ALA A 409 30.52 -11.43 0.62
C ALA A 409 30.46 -12.92 0.24
N SER A 410 29.29 -13.52 0.47
CA SER A 410 28.95 -14.85 -0.06
C SER A 410 28.70 -14.79 -1.59
N ASP A 411 28.68 -15.94 -2.24
CA ASP A 411 28.45 -16.03 -3.70
C ASP A 411 27.02 -15.59 -4.10
N THR A 412 26.12 -15.41 -3.13
CA THR A 412 24.71 -15.03 -3.34
C THR A 412 24.40 -13.57 -2.99
N GLU A 413 25.40 -12.80 -2.52
CA GLU A 413 25.19 -11.40 -2.18
C GLU A 413 24.97 -10.56 -3.43
N PRO A 414 23.91 -9.74 -3.48
CA PRO A 414 23.60 -8.94 -4.67
C PRO A 414 24.49 -7.70 -4.82
N ALA A 415 25.13 -7.23 -3.75
CA ALA A 415 25.92 -6.02 -3.75
C ALA A 415 27.12 -6.10 -2.78
N VAL A 416 28.22 -5.44 -3.16
CA VAL A 416 29.44 -5.42 -2.35
C VAL A 416 30.10 -4.05 -2.33
N VAL A 417 30.88 -3.80 -1.28
CA VAL A 417 31.72 -2.60 -1.16
C VAL A 417 33.17 -2.93 -1.48
N LEU A 418 33.78 -2.14 -2.35
CA LEU A 418 35.21 -2.12 -2.61
C LEU A 418 35.85 -0.95 -1.86
N ASN A 419 36.61 -1.26 -0.82
CA ASN A 419 37.38 -0.27 -0.06
C ASN A 419 38.74 0.06 -0.68
N THR A 420 39.18 -0.75 -1.66
CA THR A 420 40.45 -0.56 -2.39
C THR A 420 40.20 -0.81 -3.86
N LEU A 421 40.94 -0.10 -4.72
CA LEU A 421 40.91 -0.37 -6.16
C LEU A 421 41.84 -1.54 -6.49
N PRO A 422 41.45 -2.41 -7.43
CA PRO A 422 42.34 -3.46 -7.91
C PRO A 422 43.54 -2.86 -8.65
N ASN A 423 44.68 -3.49 -8.55
CA ASN A 423 45.91 -3.03 -9.22
C ASN A 423 45.93 -3.32 -10.72
N SER A 424 45.05 -4.21 -11.18
CA SER A 424 44.92 -4.57 -12.57
C SER A 424 43.52 -5.07 -12.94
N ALA A 425 43.19 -5.04 -14.23
CA ALA A 425 41.94 -5.63 -14.73
C ALA A 425 41.86 -7.15 -14.49
N THR A 426 42.99 -7.83 -14.40
CA THR A 426 43.05 -9.26 -14.09
C THR A 426 42.64 -9.51 -12.65
N GLU A 427 43.17 -8.75 -11.70
CA GLU A 427 42.81 -8.81 -10.30
C GLU A 427 41.30 -8.49 -10.08
N LEU A 428 40.79 -7.48 -10.77
CA LEU A 428 39.35 -7.18 -10.75
C LEU A 428 38.53 -8.39 -11.23
N LYS A 429 38.95 -9.04 -12.29
CA LYS A 429 38.28 -10.22 -12.83
C LYS A 429 38.33 -11.40 -11.86
N GLU A 430 39.45 -11.63 -11.20
CA GLU A 430 39.59 -12.69 -10.19
C GLU A 430 38.69 -12.46 -8.98
N TRP A 431 38.50 -11.21 -8.53
CA TRP A 431 37.61 -10.89 -7.42
C TRP A 431 36.14 -11.22 -7.69
N PHE A 432 35.73 -11.19 -8.96
CA PHE A 432 34.33 -11.39 -9.37
C PHE A 432 34.10 -12.74 -10.09
N GLU A 433 35.15 -13.54 -10.28
CA GLU A 433 35.00 -14.85 -10.94
C GLU A 433 34.12 -15.79 -10.11
N GLY A 434 33.00 -16.23 -10.69
CA GLY A 434 32.02 -17.11 -10.04
C GLY A 434 31.04 -16.42 -9.11
N LYS A 435 31.05 -15.09 -9.03
CA LYS A 435 30.12 -14.30 -8.21
C LYS A 435 29.15 -13.50 -9.10
N ASP A 436 27.88 -13.48 -8.70
CA ASP A 436 26.81 -12.82 -9.46
C ASP A 436 26.37 -11.51 -8.76
N PHE A 437 27.29 -10.55 -8.66
CA PHE A 437 26.97 -9.26 -8.07
C PHE A 437 26.18 -8.39 -9.08
N GLN A 438 25.15 -7.74 -8.58
CA GLN A 438 24.34 -6.76 -9.30
C GLN A 438 24.89 -5.33 -9.11
N ALA A 439 25.51 -5.04 -7.96
CA ALA A 439 26.04 -3.71 -7.66
C ALA A 439 27.40 -3.77 -6.93
N ILE A 440 28.28 -2.84 -7.29
CA ILE A 440 29.59 -2.65 -6.67
C ILE A 440 29.75 -1.19 -6.27
N TYR A 441 29.96 -0.95 -4.99
CA TYR A 441 30.11 0.38 -4.41
C TYR A 441 31.60 0.65 -4.10
N PHE A 442 32.17 1.67 -4.75
CA PHE A 442 33.54 2.09 -4.48
C PHE A 442 33.57 3.10 -3.32
N LYS A 443 34.29 2.79 -2.26
CA LYS A 443 34.54 3.67 -1.13
C LYS A 443 36.06 3.75 -0.85
N ASN A 444 36.54 4.92 -0.47
CA ASN A 444 37.91 5.10 0.05
C ASN A 444 37.95 4.96 1.56
#